data_d72efcadfec4337cba6f6a17907b10c6
#
_entry.id   d72efcadfec4337cba6f6a17907b10c6
#
_cell.length_a   1.000
_cell.length_b   1.000
_cell.length_c   1.000
_cell.angle_alpha   90.00
_cell.angle_beta   90.00
_cell.angle_gamma   90.00
#
_symmetry.space_group_name_H-M   'P 1'
#
loop_
_entity.id
_entity.type
_entity.pdbx_description
1 polymer ?
#
loop_
_entity_poly.entity_id
_entity_poly.type
_entity_poly.pdbx_seq_one_letter_code
_entity_poly.pdbx_strand_id
1 'polypeptide(L)'
;KNAAFLRTNIEIIERFFAPDEVSEIWLTFSDPQMKKATKRLTSTYFMERYRKFLKPDGLVHLKTDSNFMFTYTKYMIEANQLPVEFITDDLYHSGMDDDILSIRTYYEQQWLDRGLNIKYIKFRLPQEGELKEPDVEIELDDYRSYNRSKRSGLQTSK
;
A
#
# COMPACT_ATOMS: atom_id res chain seq x y z
N LYS A 1 9.73 -18.77 18.45
CA LYS A 1 8.62 -18.19 17.64
C LYS A 1 8.99 -16.80 17.21
N ASN A 2 8.88 -16.54 15.93
CA ASN A 2 9.23 -15.26 15.32
C ASN A 2 8.04 -14.59 14.59
N ALA A 3 6.83 -15.08 14.81
CA ALA A 3 5.61 -14.52 14.21
C ALA A 3 4.46 -14.47 15.22
N ALA A 4 3.64 -13.44 15.10
CA ALA A 4 2.40 -13.27 15.85
C ALA A 4 1.34 -12.66 14.94
N PHE A 5 0.06 -12.85 15.29
CA PHE A 5 -1.07 -12.32 14.55
C PHE A 5 -1.86 -11.35 15.45
N LEU A 6 -2.17 -10.19 14.90
CA LEU A 6 -3.03 -9.19 15.53
C LEU A 6 -4.15 -8.83 14.56
N ARG A 7 -5.40 -9.03 14.98
CA ARG A 7 -6.57 -8.55 14.24
C ARG A 7 -7.17 -7.35 14.95
N THR A 8 -7.10 -6.20 14.30
CA THR A 8 -7.59 -4.94 14.86
C THR A 8 -8.04 -3.98 13.74
N ASN A 9 -8.69 -2.89 14.12
CA ASN A 9 -8.93 -1.78 13.21
C ASN A 9 -7.61 -1.02 13.00
N ILE A 10 -7.23 -0.85 11.74
CA ILE A 10 -5.97 -0.15 11.38
C ILE A 10 -5.91 1.31 11.88
N GLU A 11 -7.05 1.96 12.06
CA GLU A 11 -7.10 3.35 12.56
C GLU A 11 -6.57 3.51 13.98
N ILE A 12 -6.49 2.43 14.75
CA ILE A 12 -5.96 2.43 16.12
C ILE A 12 -4.66 1.64 16.26
N ILE A 13 -4.00 1.33 15.15
CA ILE A 13 -2.78 0.49 15.16
C ILE A 13 -1.68 1.05 16.05
N GLU A 14 -1.58 2.36 16.17
CA GLU A 14 -0.60 3.04 17.02
C GLU A 14 -0.72 2.71 18.51
N ARG A 15 -1.86 2.16 18.96
CA ARG A 15 -2.07 1.77 20.36
C ARG A 15 -1.44 0.43 20.71
N PHE A 16 -0.96 -0.32 19.73
CA PHE A 16 -0.44 -1.66 19.90
C PHE A 16 1.10 -1.73 19.90
N PHE A 17 1.75 -0.65 19.52
CA PHE A 17 3.20 -0.59 19.40
C PHE A 17 3.78 0.61 20.14
N ALA A 18 4.92 0.39 20.80
CA ALA A 18 5.69 1.45 21.41
C ALA A 18 6.46 2.29 20.37
N PRO A 19 6.88 3.51 20.72
CA PRO A 19 7.75 4.29 19.84
C PRO A 19 8.99 3.50 19.42
N ASP A 20 9.37 3.62 18.15
CA ASP A 20 10.54 2.97 17.55
C ASP A 20 10.54 1.42 17.60
N GLU A 21 9.39 0.81 17.87
CA GLU A 21 9.30 -0.65 18.01
C GLU A 21 9.31 -1.39 16.66
N VAL A 22 8.81 -0.77 15.60
CA VAL A 22 8.65 -1.37 14.27
C VAL A 22 9.73 -0.85 13.33
N SER A 23 10.42 -1.76 12.65
CA SER A 23 11.49 -1.43 11.70
C SER A 23 10.98 -1.23 10.27
N GLU A 24 9.98 -2.01 9.87
CA GLU A 24 9.41 -2.00 8.52
C GLU A 24 7.91 -2.25 8.56
N ILE A 25 7.20 -1.60 7.66
CA ILE A 25 5.76 -1.80 7.44
C ILE A 25 5.56 -2.30 6.02
N TRP A 26 4.80 -3.39 5.87
CA TRP A 26 4.44 -3.96 4.58
C TRP A 26 2.95 -3.80 4.33
N LEU A 27 2.59 -3.03 3.32
CA LEU A 27 1.22 -2.82 2.85
C LEU A 27 1.01 -3.64 1.58
N THR A 28 0.28 -4.75 1.70
CA THR A 28 0.13 -5.70 0.61
C THR A 28 -1.33 -5.81 0.18
N PHE A 29 -1.60 -5.48 -1.08
CA PHE A 29 -2.92 -5.61 -1.72
C PHE A 29 -4.08 -4.96 -0.97
N SER A 30 -3.83 -3.86 -0.29
CA SER A 30 -4.87 -3.09 0.39
C SER A 30 -5.81 -2.42 -0.61
N ASP A 31 -7.05 -2.17 -0.17
CA ASP A 31 -8.02 -1.43 -0.99
C ASP A 31 -7.50 -0.01 -1.27
N PRO A 32 -7.45 0.42 -2.54
CA PRO A 32 -6.94 1.74 -2.89
C PRO A 32 -7.79 2.90 -2.39
N GLN A 33 -9.02 2.66 -1.92
CA GLN A 33 -9.92 3.69 -1.37
C GLN A 33 -10.00 4.93 -2.27
N MET A 34 -10.34 4.72 -3.54
CA MET A 34 -10.24 5.73 -4.59
C MET A 34 -11.03 7.01 -4.32
N LYS A 35 -12.09 6.93 -3.50
CA LYS A 35 -12.97 8.05 -3.17
C LYS A 35 -12.64 8.75 -1.85
N LYS A 36 -11.80 8.14 -0.99
CA LYS A 36 -11.52 8.66 0.36
C LYS A 36 -10.04 8.54 0.70
N ALA A 37 -9.29 9.62 0.49
CA ALA A 37 -7.86 9.65 0.76
C ALA A 37 -7.51 9.25 2.19
N THR A 38 -8.25 9.73 3.20
CA THR A 38 -8.02 9.43 4.62
C THR A 38 -8.22 7.96 5.00
N LYS A 39 -8.85 7.16 4.14
CA LYS A 39 -8.99 5.71 4.33
C LYS A 39 -7.90 4.90 3.63
N ARG A 40 -7.12 5.53 2.78
CA ARG A 40 -6.06 4.90 1.98
C ARG A 40 -4.83 4.67 2.84
N LEU A 41 -4.31 3.43 2.89
CA LEU A 41 -3.24 3.06 3.81
C LEU A 41 -1.89 3.73 3.51
N THR A 42 -1.69 4.29 2.32
CA THR A 42 -0.51 5.10 1.99
C THR A 42 -0.77 6.60 2.06
N SER A 43 -1.92 7.04 2.57
CA SER A 43 -2.21 8.47 2.77
C SER A 43 -1.36 9.09 3.87
N THR A 44 -1.22 10.41 3.85
CA THR A 44 -0.54 11.15 4.92
C THR A 44 -1.23 10.97 6.26
N TYR A 45 -2.55 10.77 6.27
CA TYR A 45 -3.31 10.41 7.47
C TYR A 45 -2.75 9.16 8.17
N PHE A 46 -2.43 8.10 7.41
CA PHE A 46 -1.82 6.90 7.97
C PHE A 46 -0.31 7.03 8.16
N MET A 47 0.41 7.78 7.31
CA MET A 47 1.83 8.06 7.53
C MET A 47 2.06 8.73 8.89
N GLU A 48 1.19 9.65 9.31
CA GLU A 48 1.24 10.27 10.65
C GLU A 48 1.08 9.24 11.78
N ARG A 49 0.25 8.22 11.59
CA ARG A 49 0.09 7.13 12.55
C ARG A 49 1.30 6.22 12.58
N TYR A 50 1.83 5.83 11.43
CA TYR A 50 3.00 4.96 11.33
C TYR A 50 4.25 5.57 11.97
N ARG A 51 4.45 6.88 11.85
CA ARG A 51 5.55 7.61 12.48
C ARG A 51 5.66 7.41 13.98
N LYS A 52 4.54 7.16 14.64
CA LYS A 52 4.50 7.05 16.11
C LYS A 52 5.18 5.79 16.62
N PHE A 53 5.28 4.76 15.81
CA PHE A 53 5.88 3.48 16.20
C PHE A 53 6.96 2.95 15.25
N LEU A 54 7.05 3.49 14.04
CA LEU A 54 8.11 3.15 13.10
C LEU A 54 9.41 3.81 13.54
N LYS A 55 10.53 3.07 13.47
CA LYS A 55 11.87 3.62 13.74
C LYS A 55 12.14 4.83 12.86
N PRO A 56 13.05 5.77 13.31
CA PRO A 56 13.50 6.87 12.48
C PRO A 56 13.97 6.36 11.11
N ASP A 57 13.50 6.99 10.03
CA ASP A 57 13.78 6.56 8.66
C ASP A 57 13.47 5.08 8.38
N GLY A 58 12.48 4.54 9.07
CA GLY A 58 11.98 3.19 8.87
C GLY A 58 11.38 2.99 7.48
N LEU A 59 11.36 1.75 7.02
CA LEU A 59 10.91 1.40 5.68
C LEU A 59 9.41 1.15 5.61
N VAL A 60 8.79 1.68 4.56
CA VAL A 60 7.42 1.34 4.17
C VAL A 60 7.46 0.69 2.79
N HIS A 61 6.85 -0.48 2.69
CA HIS A 61 6.73 -1.24 1.46
C HIS A 61 5.28 -1.25 0.98
N LEU A 62 5.05 -0.89 -0.26
CA LEU A 62 3.76 -1.06 -0.93
C LEU A 62 3.89 -2.12 -2.01
N LYS A 63 3.07 -3.16 -1.93
CA LYS A 63 2.92 -4.17 -2.97
C LYS A 63 1.46 -4.20 -3.41
N THR A 64 1.17 -3.87 -4.67
CA THR A 64 -0.20 -3.67 -5.14
C THR A 64 -0.39 -4.03 -6.61
N ASP A 65 -1.58 -4.49 -6.95
CA ASP A 65 -2.07 -4.62 -8.34
C ASP A 65 -2.64 -3.31 -8.87
N SER A 66 -3.02 -2.37 -7.99
CA SER A 66 -3.73 -1.14 -8.31
C SER A 66 -2.81 -0.07 -8.90
N ASN A 67 -3.08 0.34 -10.14
CA ASN A 67 -2.44 1.50 -10.76
C ASN A 67 -2.75 2.78 -9.99
N PHE A 68 -3.97 2.93 -9.50
CA PHE A 68 -4.39 4.09 -8.72
C PHE A 68 -3.57 4.21 -7.42
N MET A 69 -3.47 3.12 -6.66
CA MET A 69 -2.72 3.08 -5.41
C MET A 69 -1.23 3.37 -5.63
N PHE A 70 -0.65 2.78 -6.66
CA PHE A 70 0.74 2.99 -7.04
C PHE A 70 1.00 4.45 -7.42
N THR A 71 0.19 5.00 -8.32
CA THR A 71 0.33 6.39 -8.81
C THR A 71 0.12 7.40 -7.68
N TYR A 72 -0.91 7.20 -6.86
CA TYR A 72 -1.15 8.04 -5.69
C TYR A 72 0.05 8.05 -4.74
N THR A 73 0.58 6.88 -4.43
CA THR A 73 1.71 6.75 -3.49
C THR A 73 2.97 7.42 -4.05
N LYS A 74 3.23 7.32 -5.35
CA LYS A 74 4.30 8.09 -6.01
C LYS A 74 4.13 9.59 -5.78
N TYR A 75 2.95 10.13 -6.05
CA TYR A 75 2.71 11.56 -5.88
C TYR A 75 2.77 12.01 -4.42
N MET A 76 2.30 11.18 -3.49
CA MET A 76 2.44 11.44 -2.06
C MET A 76 3.92 11.50 -1.65
N ILE A 77 4.74 10.59 -2.13
CA ILE A 77 6.19 10.56 -1.90
C ILE A 77 6.85 11.82 -2.49
N GLU A 78 6.53 12.18 -3.73
CA GLU A 78 7.08 13.36 -4.40
C GLU A 78 6.67 14.66 -3.68
N ALA A 79 5.40 14.80 -3.31
CA ALA A 79 4.90 15.98 -2.60
C ALA A 79 5.59 16.22 -1.26
N ASN A 80 6.08 15.18 -0.62
CA ASN A 80 6.75 15.22 0.69
C ASN A 80 8.26 14.94 0.62
N GLN A 81 8.81 14.78 -0.58
CA GLN A 81 10.23 14.50 -0.80
C GLN A 81 10.77 13.33 0.02
N LEU A 82 9.95 12.26 0.15
CA LEU A 82 10.36 11.07 0.90
C LEU A 82 11.41 10.27 0.14
N PRO A 83 12.45 9.75 0.81
CA PRO A 83 13.48 8.96 0.14
C PRO A 83 12.93 7.65 -0.41
N VAL A 84 13.13 7.38 -1.69
CA VAL A 84 12.74 6.13 -2.36
C VAL A 84 13.95 5.22 -2.47
N GLU A 85 13.84 4.00 -1.93
CA GLU A 85 14.86 2.96 -2.06
C GLU A 85 14.70 2.17 -3.36
N PHE A 86 13.45 1.87 -3.74
CA PHE A 86 13.14 1.14 -4.97
C PHE A 86 11.70 1.40 -5.41
N ILE A 87 11.47 1.45 -6.72
CA ILE A 87 10.15 1.61 -7.31
C ILE A 87 10.08 0.89 -8.66
N THR A 88 9.02 0.13 -8.88
CA THR A 88 8.74 -0.53 -10.15
C THR A 88 7.22 -0.69 -10.36
N ASP A 89 6.79 -0.56 -11.61
CA ASP A 89 5.43 -0.86 -12.03
C ASP A 89 5.26 -2.32 -12.51
N ASP A 90 6.35 -3.07 -12.55
CA ASP A 90 6.36 -4.49 -12.92
C ASP A 90 7.41 -5.26 -12.10
N LEU A 91 7.01 -5.68 -10.90
CA LEU A 91 7.90 -6.28 -9.91
C LEU A 91 8.62 -7.53 -10.44
N TYR A 92 7.88 -8.43 -11.10
CA TYR A 92 8.41 -9.74 -11.51
C TYR A 92 9.28 -9.70 -12.77
N HIS A 93 9.32 -8.57 -13.48
CA HIS A 93 10.23 -8.31 -14.60
C HIS A 93 11.25 -7.20 -14.28
N SER A 94 11.33 -6.76 -13.04
CA SER A 94 12.20 -5.66 -12.62
C SER A 94 13.66 -6.05 -12.40
N GLY A 95 13.97 -7.36 -12.35
CA GLY A 95 15.30 -7.86 -11.97
C GLY A 95 15.59 -7.82 -10.47
N MET A 96 14.60 -7.45 -9.64
CA MET A 96 14.73 -7.48 -8.19
C MET A 96 14.80 -8.94 -7.71
N ASP A 97 15.92 -9.29 -7.09
CA ASP A 97 16.16 -10.59 -6.47
C ASP A 97 16.03 -10.45 -4.95
N ASP A 98 14.85 -10.77 -4.44
CA ASP A 98 14.51 -10.70 -3.03
C ASP A 98 13.59 -11.88 -2.67
N ASP A 99 14.01 -12.69 -1.72
CA ASP A 99 13.31 -13.91 -1.31
C ASP A 99 11.88 -13.62 -0.83
N ILE A 100 11.66 -12.52 -0.10
CA ILE A 100 10.34 -12.15 0.42
C ILE A 100 9.44 -11.68 -0.74
N LEU A 101 9.98 -10.85 -1.65
CA LEU A 101 9.23 -10.34 -2.80
C LEU A 101 8.92 -11.43 -3.84
N SER A 102 9.69 -12.51 -3.88
CA SER A 102 9.43 -13.66 -4.77
C SER A 102 8.23 -14.50 -4.33
N ILE A 103 7.78 -14.37 -3.08
CA ILE A 103 6.60 -15.08 -2.57
C ILE A 103 5.36 -14.53 -3.24
N ARG A 104 4.69 -15.39 -4.01
CA ARG A 104 3.43 -15.07 -4.67
C ARG A 104 2.27 -15.70 -3.92
N THR A 105 1.29 -14.87 -3.56
CA THR A 105 0.04 -15.37 -2.99
C THR A 105 -0.89 -15.87 -4.08
N TYR A 106 -1.86 -16.70 -3.72
CA TYR A 106 -2.93 -17.11 -4.61
C TYR A 106 -3.68 -15.90 -5.21
N TYR A 107 -3.87 -14.87 -4.42
CA TYR A 107 -4.50 -13.61 -4.85
C TYR A 107 -3.68 -12.89 -5.95
N GLU A 108 -2.37 -12.80 -5.78
CA GLU A 108 -1.47 -12.22 -6.81
C GLU A 108 -1.52 -12.98 -8.11
N GLN A 109 -1.49 -14.31 -8.05
CA GLN A 109 -1.50 -15.14 -9.24
C GLN A 109 -2.76 -14.91 -10.07
N GLN A 110 -3.91 -14.68 -9.45
CA GLN A 110 -5.14 -14.34 -10.17
C GLN A 110 -5.02 -13.04 -10.98
N TRP A 111 -4.33 -12.02 -10.46
CA TRP A 111 -4.11 -10.77 -11.19
C TRP A 111 -3.08 -10.91 -12.29
N LEU A 112 -2.00 -11.65 -12.05
CA LEU A 112 -0.98 -11.95 -13.05
C LEU A 112 -1.57 -12.76 -14.22
N ASP A 113 -2.42 -13.73 -13.96
CA ASP A 113 -3.12 -14.53 -14.96
C ASP A 113 -4.08 -13.68 -15.83
N ARG A 114 -4.52 -12.55 -15.34
CA ARG A 114 -5.32 -11.56 -16.07
C ARG A 114 -4.49 -10.51 -16.80
N GLY A 115 -3.17 -10.65 -16.82
CA GLY A 115 -2.25 -9.71 -17.47
C GLY A 115 -1.98 -8.41 -16.74
N LEU A 116 -2.32 -8.35 -15.44
CA LEU A 116 -2.01 -7.20 -14.59
C LEU A 116 -0.61 -7.35 -13.99
N ASN A 117 0.17 -6.28 -14.02
CA ASN A 117 1.47 -6.22 -13.37
C ASN A 117 1.33 -5.92 -11.89
N ILE A 118 2.19 -6.51 -11.08
CA ILE A 118 2.32 -6.17 -9.67
C ILE A 118 3.33 -5.03 -9.51
N LYS A 119 2.89 -3.94 -8.86
CA LYS A 119 3.70 -2.76 -8.60
C LYS A 119 4.27 -2.82 -7.20
N TYR A 120 5.44 -2.24 -7.03
CA TYR A 120 6.13 -2.22 -5.75
C TYR A 120 6.86 -0.90 -5.53
N ILE A 121 6.74 -0.36 -4.31
CA ILE A 121 7.49 0.81 -3.85
C ILE A 121 8.07 0.50 -2.47
N LYS A 122 9.34 0.84 -2.29
CA LYS A 122 10.04 0.80 -1.01
C LYS A 122 10.58 2.19 -0.72
N PHE A 123 10.12 2.80 0.35
CA PHE A 123 10.50 4.17 0.72
C PHE A 123 10.73 4.32 2.21
N ARG A 124 11.41 5.39 2.61
CA ARG A 124 11.67 5.72 4.00
C ARG A 124 10.67 6.78 4.48
N LEU A 125 10.23 6.62 5.73
CA LEU A 125 9.32 7.55 6.37
C LEU A 125 10.03 8.27 7.51
N PRO A 126 10.42 9.56 7.33
CA PRO A 126 10.97 10.38 8.41
C PRO A 126 9.95 10.58 9.53
N GLN A 127 10.42 10.63 10.78
CA GLN A 127 9.54 10.84 11.94
C GLN A 127 9.02 12.27 12.08
N GLU A 128 9.74 13.24 11.51
CA GLU A 128 9.44 14.66 11.63
C GLU A 128 9.14 15.31 10.29
N GLY A 129 8.57 16.49 10.34
CA GLY A 129 8.19 17.26 9.19
C GLY A 129 6.68 17.20 8.90
N GLU A 130 6.16 18.27 8.32
CA GLU A 130 4.76 18.33 7.89
C GLU A 130 4.57 17.49 6.64
N LEU A 131 3.53 16.67 6.63
CA LEU A 131 3.13 15.87 5.47
C LEU A 131 1.94 16.51 4.76
N LYS A 132 2.02 16.58 3.42
CA LYS A 132 0.99 17.14 2.54
C LYS A 132 0.44 16.08 1.61
N GLU A 133 -0.88 16.08 1.45
CA GLU A 133 -1.52 15.29 0.40
C GLU A 133 -1.14 15.83 -0.98
N PRO A 134 -0.94 14.95 -1.99
CA PRO A 134 -0.72 15.39 -3.35
C PRO A 134 -1.99 16.03 -3.92
N ASP A 135 -1.84 17.15 -4.61
CA ASP A 135 -2.93 17.85 -5.31
C ASP A 135 -2.91 17.48 -6.80
N VAL A 136 -3.37 16.29 -7.10
CA VAL A 136 -3.39 15.72 -8.46
C VAL A 136 -4.64 14.88 -8.69
N GLU A 137 -5.16 14.89 -9.90
CA GLU A 137 -6.14 13.91 -10.35
C GLU A 137 -5.45 12.62 -10.78
N ILE A 138 -5.99 11.49 -10.37
CA ILE A 138 -5.47 10.16 -10.67
C ILE A 138 -6.57 9.34 -11.33
N GLU A 139 -6.23 8.70 -12.44
CA GLU A 139 -7.15 7.80 -13.14
C GLU A 139 -7.57 6.62 -12.25
N LEU A 140 -8.87 6.33 -12.23
CA LEU A 140 -9.43 5.26 -11.42
C LEU A 140 -9.17 3.89 -12.05
N ASP A 141 -9.06 2.86 -11.22
CA ASP A 141 -8.91 1.48 -11.66
C ASP A 141 -10.23 0.91 -12.22
N ASP A 142 -10.34 0.70 -13.52
CA ASP A 142 -11.56 0.21 -14.20
C ASP A 142 -11.94 -1.21 -13.78
N TYR A 143 -10.97 -2.12 -13.69
CA TYR A 143 -11.22 -3.54 -13.40
C TYR A 143 -11.80 -3.77 -11.99
N ARG A 144 -11.56 -2.89 -11.03
CA ARG A 144 -12.13 -2.96 -9.67
C ARG A 144 -13.61 -2.60 -9.64
N SER A 145 -14.02 -1.67 -10.49
CA SER A 145 -15.42 -1.28 -10.66
C SER A 145 -16.26 -2.42 -11.24
N TYR A 146 -15.72 -3.14 -12.23
CA TYR A 146 -16.37 -4.29 -12.86
C TYR A 146 -16.65 -5.44 -11.87
N ASN A 147 -15.69 -5.76 -11.01
CA ASN A 147 -15.87 -6.81 -10.00
C ASN A 147 -16.90 -6.44 -8.91
N ARG A 148 -17.04 -5.17 -8.59
CA ARG A 148 -18.06 -4.69 -7.65
C ARG A 148 -19.47 -4.81 -8.25
N SER A 149 -19.64 -4.46 -9.52
CA SER A 149 -20.90 -4.60 -10.24
C SER A 149 -21.32 -6.07 -10.40
N LYS A 150 -20.37 -6.99 -10.64
CA LYS A 150 -20.66 -8.44 -10.68
C LYS A 150 -21.13 -8.98 -9.33
N ARG A 151 -20.55 -8.55 -8.22
CA ARG A 151 -20.98 -8.99 -6.87
C ARG A 151 -22.36 -8.46 -6.50
N SER A 152 -22.69 -7.24 -6.89
CA SER A 152 -24.04 -6.68 -6.67
C SER A 152 -25.09 -7.29 -7.60
N GLY A 153 -24.74 -7.68 -8.83
CA GLY A 153 -25.64 -8.35 -9.76
C GLY A 153 -26.01 -9.79 -9.38
N LEU A 154 -25.18 -10.47 -8.60
CA LEU A 154 -25.48 -11.81 -8.07
C LEU A 154 -26.45 -11.81 -6.88
N GLN A 155 -26.75 -10.65 -6.31
CA GLN A 155 -27.72 -10.50 -5.20
C GLN A 155 -29.14 -10.14 -5.67
N THR A 156 -29.36 -9.91 -6.95
CA THR A 156 -30.68 -9.47 -7.47
C THR A 156 -31.46 -10.55 -8.23
N SER A 157 -30.99 -11.81 -8.22
CA SER A 157 -31.79 -12.93 -8.73
C SER A 157 -32.34 -13.77 -7.58
N LYS A 158 -33.38 -13.26 -6.95
CA LYS A 158 -34.37 -14.05 -6.22
C LYS A 158 -35.73 -13.74 -6.79
#